data_db909b61fdf940b8a8dd17bd65f87c54
#
_entry.id   db909b61fdf940b8a8dd17bd65f87c54
#
_cell.length_a   1.000
_cell.length_b   1.000
_cell.length_c   1.000
_cell.angle_alpha   90.00
_cell.angle_beta   90.00
_cell.angle_gamma   90.00
#
_symmetry.space_group_name_H-M   'P 1'
#
loop_
_entity.id
_entity.type
_entity.pdbx_description
1 polymer ?
#
loop_
_entity_poly.entity_id
_entity_poly.type
_entity_poly.pdbx_seq_one_letter_code
_entity_poly.pdbx_strand_id
1 'polypeptide(L)'
;MGCLIRWSWKRKPLETRLTVTRDKTRFMASLLSHCRSPPPVSLSHVRISARHYSVNTSTSLPKPRLDYRAISKNPVYKSHNAFNRKAFLPVGAIQSIERLYNKHKELSHSLNAKRHAQSLIGDRIRQAGKDENARRTALQHAKELKLVVSQLELDLAQVDDELFSLASFVPNDTHPLAPLGPESAAVVLSTHGPDPMPSSPLRDHVSICRDLGLLDLEAGATVTGSSWYYLLHEAAMLEMALTNYGLSIALSHGFTPVTTPDVVRSDVARRCGFKPRDNANPPVSQMYHLSATDSPSHSHPELVLSGTAEIPLAGMFANKILPFTDLPLKVVGLGRAFRAEAGARGTEARGLYRVHQFTKLELFAVSQAGKSEEMMEEMHRVQVEIFSGLGFPFRYVEASCLLADLAYRMFRSWKC
;
A
#
# COMPACT_ATOMS: atom_id res chain seq x y z
N MET A 1 -18.49 34.76 -22.06
CA MET A 1 -19.63 34.35 -22.86
C MET A 1 -20.05 32.94 -22.41
N GLY A 2 -21.06 32.85 -21.56
CA GLY A 2 -21.52 31.60 -21.01
C GLY A 2 -22.56 30.97 -21.95
N CYS A 3 -22.36 29.70 -22.27
CA CYS A 3 -23.32 28.93 -23.06
C CYS A 3 -24.21 28.12 -22.07
N LEU A 4 -25.43 28.59 -21.85
CA LEU A 4 -26.48 27.91 -21.10
C LEU A 4 -27.15 26.88 -22.00
N ILE A 5 -26.88 25.59 -21.79
CA ILE A 5 -27.63 24.50 -22.44
C ILE A 5 -28.88 24.22 -21.62
N ARG A 6 -30.02 24.58 -22.17
CA ARG A 6 -31.38 24.38 -21.61
C ARG A 6 -31.88 23.02 -22.07
N TRP A 7 -31.94 22.04 -21.17
CA TRP A 7 -32.59 20.74 -21.44
C TRP A 7 -34.09 20.84 -21.19
N SER A 8 -34.90 20.56 -22.20
CA SER A 8 -36.37 20.47 -22.09
C SER A 8 -36.76 18.99 -21.96
N TRP A 9 -37.31 18.62 -20.81
CA TRP A 9 -37.90 17.31 -20.59
C TRP A 9 -39.33 17.28 -21.12
N LYS A 10 -39.58 16.46 -22.15
CA LYS A 10 -40.95 16.06 -22.52
C LYS A 10 -41.36 14.86 -21.68
N ARG A 11 -42.30 15.04 -20.78
CA ARG A 11 -42.93 13.96 -20.00
C ARG A 11 -43.86 13.15 -20.94
N LYS A 12 -43.65 11.82 -20.99
CA LYS A 12 -44.65 10.85 -21.46
C LYS A 12 -45.47 10.36 -20.26
N PRO A 13 -46.78 10.06 -20.43
CA PRO A 13 -47.65 9.74 -19.29
C PRO A 13 -47.34 8.37 -18.70
N LEU A 14 -47.35 8.33 -17.37
CA LEU A 14 -47.20 7.14 -16.56
C LEU A 14 -48.53 6.42 -16.36
N GLU A 15 -48.71 5.27 -16.93
CA GLU A 15 -49.82 4.39 -16.58
C GLU A 15 -49.47 2.91 -16.44
N THR A 16 -48.31 2.54 -15.89
CA THR A 16 -48.05 1.12 -15.50
C THR A 16 -46.94 0.99 -14.47
N ARG A 17 -46.91 1.81 -13.41
CA ARG A 17 -45.84 1.74 -12.38
C ARG A 17 -46.29 1.74 -10.92
N LEU A 18 -47.48 1.28 -10.61
CA LEU A 18 -47.98 1.34 -9.22
C LEU A 18 -47.73 0.08 -8.36
N THR A 19 -47.16 -0.99 -8.87
CA THR A 19 -46.88 -2.20 -8.10
C THR A 19 -45.45 -2.32 -7.56
N VAL A 20 -44.47 -1.58 -8.11
CA VAL A 20 -43.04 -1.72 -7.72
C VAL A 20 -42.62 -0.82 -6.55
N THR A 21 -43.37 0.24 -6.26
CA THR A 21 -43.00 1.23 -5.23
C THR A 21 -43.22 0.78 -3.78
N ARG A 22 -44.14 -0.17 -3.54
CA ARG A 22 -44.43 -0.65 -2.17
C ARG A 22 -43.37 -1.63 -1.66
N ASP A 23 -42.71 -2.38 -2.53
CA ASP A 23 -41.65 -3.32 -2.14
C ASP A 23 -40.29 -2.61 -1.93
N LYS A 24 -40.01 -1.55 -2.67
CA LYS A 24 -38.77 -0.76 -2.48
C LYS A 24 -38.67 -0.16 -1.08
N THR A 25 -39.76 0.38 -0.55
CA THR A 25 -39.77 0.98 0.80
C THR A 25 -39.67 -0.07 1.89
N ARG A 26 -40.19 -1.28 1.70
CA ARG A 26 -40.05 -2.37 2.66
C ARG A 26 -38.63 -2.97 2.69
N PHE A 27 -37.98 -3.12 1.55
CA PHE A 27 -36.61 -3.61 1.47
C PHE A 27 -35.61 -2.63 2.10
N MET A 28 -35.74 -1.32 1.80
CA MET A 28 -34.90 -0.28 2.42
C MET A 28 -35.21 -0.10 3.92
N ALA A 29 -36.47 -0.18 4.32
CA ALA A 29 -36.84 -0.14 5.73
C ALA A 29 -36.29 -1.34 6.52
N SER A 30 -36.20 -2.52 5.90
CA SER A 30 -35.54 -3.70 6.50
C SER A 30 -34.03 -3.50 6.65
N LEU A 31 -33.34 -2.94 5.66
CA LEU A 31 -31.92 -2.62 5.75
C LEU A 31 -31.61 -1.53 6.81
N LEU A 32 -32.46 -0.50 6.86
CA LEU A 32 -32.28 0.62 7.81
C LEU A 32 -32.72 0.28 9.24
N SER A 33 -33.67 -0.65 9.43
CA SER A 33 -34.13 -1.07 10.77
C SER A 33 -33.11 -1.95 11.51
N HIS A 34 -32.16 -2.56 10.81
CA HIS A 34 -31.05 -3.32 11.40
C HIS A 34 -29.83 -2.47 11.72
N CYS A 35 -29.73 -1.27 11.17
CA CYS A 35 -28.72 -0.29 11.57
C CYS A 35 -29.13 0.36 12.91
N ARG A 36 -28.76 -0.25 14.01
CA ARG A 36 -28.85 0.43 15.32
C ARG A 36 -28.02 1.70 15.28
N SER A 37 -28.63 2.82 15.64
CA SER A 37 -27.92 4.09 15.80
C SER A 37 -26.74 3.88 16.74
N PRO A 38 -25.52 4.22 16.35
CA PRO A 38 -24.38 4.16 17.27
C PRO A 38 -24.64 5.09 18.47
N PRO A 39 -24.18 4.74 19.67
CA PRO A 39 -24.26 5.63 20.83
C PRO A 39 -23.50 6.94 20.52
N PRO A 40 -23.90 8.07 21.13
CA PRO A 40 -23.22 9.34 20.89
C PRO A 40 -21.76 9.23 21.31
N VAL A 41 -20.85 9.35 20.34
CA VAL A 41 -19.40 9.32 20.57
C VAL A 41 -19.02 10.64 21.25
N SER A 42 -18.61 10.55 22.51
CA SER A 42 -17.96 11.67 23.20
C SER A 42 -16.63 11.97 22.50
N LEU A 43 -16.55 13.09 21.81
CA LEU A 43 -15.31 13.61 21.22
C LEU A 43 -14.39 14.10 22.34
N SER A 44 -13.74 13.19 23.06
CA SER A 44 -12.58 13.54 23.85
C SER A 44 -11.47 13.95 22.89
N HIS A 45 -11.10 15.23 22.93
CA HIS A 45 -10.09 15.84 22.07
C HIS A 45 -8.73 15.15 22.30
N VAL A 46 -8.37 14.21 21.47
CA VAL A 46 -6.98 13.74 21.35
C VAL A 46 -6.22 14.88 20.68
N ARG A 47 -5.61 15.75 21.49
CA ARG A 47 -4.62 16.70 21.00
C ARG A 47 -3.40 15.91 20.57
N ILE A 48 -3.28 15.62 19.28
CA ILE A 48 -1.99 15.27 18.68
C ILE A 48 -1.14 16.53 18.81
N SER A 49 -0.23 16.54 19.77
CA SER A 49 0.73 17.64 19.95
C SER A 49 1.64 17.66 18.72
N ALA A 50 1.30 18.49 17.75
CA ALA A 50 2.14 18.76 16.58
C ALA A 50 3.34 19.59 17.06
N ARG A 51 4.37 18.92 17.59
CA ARG A 51 5.70 19.52 17.64
C ARG A 51 6.14 19.77 16.21
N HIS A 52 6.36 21.04 15.88
CA HIS A 52 6.91 21.45 14.60
C HIS A 52 8.31 20.83 14.45
N TYR A 53 8.40 19.69 13.76
CA TYR A 53 9.67 19.22 13.26
C TYR A 53 9.97 20.04 11.99
N SER A 54 11.14 20.67 11.95
CA SER A 54 11.62 21.34 10.76
C SER A 54 11.67 20.31 9.63
N VAL A 55 10.76 20.44 8.67
CA VAL A 55 10.72 19.61 7.49
C VAL A 55 11.88 20.01 6.61
N ASN A 56 12.94 19.23 6.61
CA ASN A 56 13.93 19.30 5.54
C ASN A 56 13.19 19.07 4.22
N THR A 57 13.10 20.11 3.39
CA THR A 57 12.36 20.14 2.14
C THR A 57 13.01 19.34 1.00
N SER A 58 13.79 18.29 1.31
CA SER A 58 14.24 17.38 0.27
C SER A 58 13.02 16.66 -0.32
N THR A 59 12.76 16.86 -1.59
CA THR A 59 11.61 16.33 -2.32
C THR A 59 11.65 14.80 -2.48
N SER A 60 12.73 14.12 -2.08
CA SER A 60 12.88 12.67 -2.14
C SER A 60 13.03 12.05 -0.76
N LEU A 61 12.36 10.92 -0.53
CA LEU A 61 12.59 10.13 0.68
C LEU A 61 13.99 9.50 0.63
N PRO A 62 14.71 9.42 1.76
CA PRO A 62 16.00 8.75 1.81
C PRO A 62 15.87 7.28 1.39
N LYS A 63 16.98 6.70 0.92
CA LYS A 63 17.05 5.27 0.60
C LYS A 63 16.61 4.44 1.81
N PRO A 64 15.70 3.44 1.67
CA PRO A 64 15.27 2.62 2.79
C PRO A 64 16.44 1.89 3.44
N ARG A 65 16.41 1.79 4.76
CA ARG A 65 17.41 0.99 5.51
C ARG A 65 16.92 -0.46 5.59
N LEU A 66 17.58 -1.34 4.87
CA LEU A 66 17.29 -2.78 4.89
C LEU A 66 18.21 -3.47 5.88
N ASP A 67 17.68 -4.46 6.60
CA ASP A 67 18.48 -5.28 7.51
C ASP A 67 19.17 -6.41 6.72
N TYR A 68 20.27 -6.07 6.06
CA TYR A 68 21.09 -7.04 5.32
C TYR A 68 21.61 -8.17 6.19
N ARG A 69 21.87 -7.88 7.49
CA ARG A 69 22.31 -8.89 8.45
C ARG A 69 21.23 -9.94 8.68
N ALA A 70 19.97 -9.53 8.89
CA ALA A 70 18.86 -10.45 9.07
C ALA A 70 18.60 -11.28 7.81
N ILE A 71 18.73 -10.67 6.61
CA ILE A 71 18.60 -11.39 5.33
C ILE A 71 19.68 -12.46 5.20
N SER A 72 20.93 -12.13 5.53
CA SER A 72 22.10 -13.02 5.38
C SER A 72 22.21 -14.10 6.47
N LYS A 73 21.49 -13.95 7.60
CA LYS A 73 21.61 -14.87 8.74
C LYS A 73 21.11 -16.28 8.45
N ASN A 74 20.09 -16.42 7.61
CA ASN A 74 19.50 -17.71 7.26
C ASN A 74 19.12 -17.77 5.76
N PRO A 75 20.12 -17.90 4.88
CA PRO A 75 19.91 -17.85 3.43
C PRO A 75 19.03 -18.99 2.91
N VAL A 76 19.06 -20.17 3.52
CA VAL A 76 18.21 -21.31 3.14
C VAL A 76 16.74 -21.00 3.39
N TYR A 77 16.41 -20.56 4.61
CA TYR A 77 15.04 -20.17 4.95
C TYR A 77 14.55 -19.02 4.06
N LYS A 78 15.36 -17.97 3.89
CA LYS A 78 14.99 -16.80 3.04
C LYS A 78 14.77 -17.21 1.60
N SER A 79 15.54 -18.14 1.05
CA SER A 79 15.34 -18.67 -0.31
C SER A 79 14.04 -19.46 -0.43
N HIS A 80 13.73 -20.34 0.53
CA HIS A 80 12.48 -21.08 0.57
C HIS A 80 11.27 -20.15 0.74
N ASN A 81 11.37 -19.16 1.64
CA ASN A 81 10.32 -18.18 1.85
C ASN A 81 10.06 -17.36 0.57
N ALA A 82 11.11 -16.91 -0.12
CA ALA A 82 10.99 -16.19 -1.39
C ALA A 82 10.33 -17.05 -2.47
N PHE A 83 10.69 -18.32 -2.57
CA PHE A 83 10.08 -19.29 -3.48
C PHE A 83 8.59 -19.49 -3.17
N ASN A 84 8.23 -19.77 -1.91
CA ASN A 84 6.85 -19.96 -1.46
C ASN A 84 5.98 -18.74 -1.71
N ARG A 85 6.54 -17.54 -1.68
CA ARG A 85 5.85 -16.27 -1.95
C ARG A 85 5.94 -15.83 -3.41
N LYS A 86 6.46 -16.66 -4.30
CA LYS A 86 6.69 -16.35 -5.72
C LYS A 86 7.39 -14.99 -5.93
N ALA A 87 8.34 -14.66 -5.04
CA ALA A 87 9.10 -13.43 -5.17
C ALA A 87 9.94 -13.42 -6.45
N PHE A 88 10.01 -12.28 -7.14
CA PHE A 88 10.81 -12.09 -8.35
C PHE A 88 12.30 -11.97 -8.01
N LEU A 89 12.87 -13.06 -7.49
CA LEU A 89 14.30 -13.14 -7.18
C LEU A 89 14.98 -14.14 -8.11
N PRO A 90 16.11 -13.79 -8.71
CA PRO A 90 16.94 -14.73 -9.44
C PRO A 90 17.38 -15.91 -8.55
N VAL A 91 17.59 -17.07 -9.14
CA VAL A 91 18.19 -18.20 -8.43
C VAL A 91 19.55 -17.79 -7.86
N GLY A 92 19.79 -18.08 -6.60
CA GLY A 92 21.03 -17.67 -5.91
C GLY A 92 21.08 -16.21 -5.45
N ALA A 93 20.00 -15.45 -5.59
CA ALA A 93 19.97 -14.03 -5.18
C ALA A 93 20.28 -13.83 -3.68
N ILE A 94 19.76 -14.69 -2.80
CA ILE A 94 20.01 -14.58 -1.36
C ILE A 94 21.49 -14.80 -1.03
N GLN A 95 22.13 -15.77 -1.67
CA GLN A 95 23.58 -16.02 -1.54
C GLN A 95 24.40 -14.86 -2.13
N SER A 96 23.92 -14.23 -3.20
CA SER A 96 24.54 -13.02 -3.75
C SER A 96 24.43 -11.84 -2.80
N ILE A 97 23.27 -11.65 -2.12
CA ILE A 97 23.09 -10.63 -1.08
C ILE A 97 24.10 -10.83 0.06
N GLU A 98 24.29 -12.07 0.52
CA GLU A 98 25.25 -12.37 1.56
C GLU A 98 26.68 -12.00 1.14
N ARG A 99 27.10 -12.40 -0.08
CA ARG A 99 28.43 -12.05 -0.62
C ARG A 99 28.62 -10.54 -0.76
N LEU A 100 27.63 -9.86 -1.32
CA LEU A 100 27.66 -8.40 -1.50
C LEU A 100 27.69 -7.67 -0.14
N TYR A 101 26.95 -8.16 0.86
CA TYR A 101 26.96 -7.59 2.18
C TYR A 101 28.33 -7.74 2.87
N ASN A 102 29.01 -8.88 2.72
CA ASN A 102 30.36 -9.07 3.21
C ASN A 102 31.35 -8.14 2.48
N LYS A 103 31.28 -8.06 1.14
CA LYS A 103 32.09 -7.13 0.35
C LYS A 103 31.85 -5.67 0.75
N HIS A 104 30.60 -5.28 1.00
CA HIS A 104 30.25 -3.94 1.48
C HIS A 104 30.92 -3.63 2.83
N LYS A 105 30.95 -4.58 3.78
CA LYS A 105 31.64 -4.41 5.06
C LYS A 105 33.15 -4.25 4.87
N GLU A 106 33.77 -5.05 4.04
CA GLU A 106 35.21 -5.01 3.74
C GLU A 106 35.59 -3.66 3.12
N LEU A 107 34.85 -3.21 2.09
CA LEU A 107 35.07 -1.92 1.45
C LEU A 107 34.85 -0.76 2.42
N SER A 108 33.80 -0.81 3.24
CA SER A 108 33.50 0.21 4.24
C SER A 108 34.64 0.31 5.30
N HIS A 109 35.14 -0.83 5.75
CA HIS A 109 36.27 -0.87 6.68
C HIS A 109 37.56 -0.31 6.04
N SER A 110 37.87 -0.73 4.81
CA SER A 110 39.02 -0.23 4.06
C SER A 110 38.94 1.28 3.81
N LEU A 111 37.76 1.77 3.38
CA LEU A 111 37.53 3.19 3.16
C LEU A 111 37.72 4.01 4.43
N ASN A 112 37.18 3.55 5.56
CA ASN A 112 37.37 4.23 6.85
C ASN A 112 38.83 4.27 7.29
N ALA A 113 39.58 3.17 7.12
CA ALA A 113 41.01 3.13 7.39
C ALA A 113 41.80 4.12 6.50
N LYS A 114 41.47 4.21 5.20
CA LYS A 114 42.12 5.15 4.27
C LYS A 114 41.76 6.60 4.56
N ARG A 115 40.52 6.90 4.93
CA ARG A 115 40.12 8.24 5.38
C ARG A 115 40.80 8.66 6.67
N HIS A 116 40.96 7.75 7.60
CA HIS A 116 41.75 8.01 8.81
C HIS A 116 43.20 8.30 8.48
N ALA A 117 43.84 7.48 7.62
CA ALA A 117 45.19 7.76 7.13
C ALA A 117 45.33 9.12 6.45
N GLN A 118 44.30 9.53 5.65
CA GLN A 118 44.25 10.83 5.02
C GLN A 118 44.21 11.98 6.04
N SER A 119 43.45 11.82 7.13
CA SER A 119 43.44 12.79 8.24
C SER A 119 44.84 12.95 8.87
N LEU A 120 45.54 11.84 9.14
CA LEU A 120 46.87 11.86 9.69
C LEU A 120 47.93 12.52 8.78
N ILE A 121 47.77 12.40 7.45
CA ILE A 121 48.68 13.10 6.51
C ILE A 121 48.45 14.63 6.59
N GLY A 122 47.21 15.09 6.77
CA GLY A 122 46.92 16.51 6.98
C GLY A 122 47.68 17.06 8.20
N ASP A 123 47.77 16.29 9.29
CA ASP A 123 48.57 16.66 10.48
C ASP A 123 50.08 16.68 10.19
N ARG A 124 50.57 15.67 9.44
CA ARG A 124 51.98 15.64 9.02
C ARG A 124 52.36 16.81 8.15
N ILE A 125 51.52 17.23 7.21
CA ILE A 125 51.76 18.41 6.38
C ILE A 125 51.85 19.68 7.25
N ARG A 126 50.98 19.80 8.24
CA ARG A 126 51.02 20.92 9.21
C ARG A 126 52.28 20.90 10.08
N GLN A 127 52.74 19.73 10.54
CA GLN A 127 53.92 19.55 11.36
C GLN A 127 55.24 19.73 10.59
N ALA A 128 55.25 19.47 9.28
CA ALA A 128 56.45 19.60 8.45
C ALA A 128 56.98 21.03 8.36
N GLY A 129 56.18 22.05 8.70
CA GLY A 129 56.62 23.43 8.84
C GLY A 129 57.37 23.96 7.59
N LYS A 130 58.67 24.25 7.77
CA LYS A 130 59.59 24.74 6.72
C LYS A 130 60.35 23.66 5.99
N ASP A 131 60.25 22.36 6.39
CA ASP A 131 60.88 21.25 5.68
C ASP A 131 60.16 20.93 4.38
N GLU A 132 60.72 21.48 3.28
CA GLU A 132 60.13 21.39 1.94
C GLU A 132 60.11 19.96 1.37
N ASN A 133 61.10 19.12 1.75
CA ASN A 133 61.16 17.73 1.30
C ASN A 133 60.10 16.88 2.02
N ALA A 134 60.00 16.98 3.33
CA ALA A 134 58.95 16.31 4.09
C ALA A 134 57.53 16.71 3.65
N ARG A 135 57.31 18.00 3.37
CA ARG A 135 56.04 18.52 2.85
C ARG A 135 55.71 17.98 1.48
N ARG A 136 56.70 17.93 0.55
CA ARG A 136 56.51 17.42 -0.80
C ARG A 136 56.17 15.92 -0.77
N THR A 137 56.87 15.13 0.02
CA THR A 137 56.57 13.71 0.18
C THR A 137 55.17 13.47 0.76
N ALA A 138 54.77 14.23 1.77
CA ALA A 138 53.43 14.14 2.38
C ALA A 138 52.34 14.56 1.36
N LEU A 139 52.57 15.58 0.55
CA LEU A 139 51.62 16.00 -0.51
C LEU A 139 51.50 14.94 -1.60
N GLN A 140 52.58 14.30 -2.02
CA GLN A 140 52.52 13.20 -2.99
C GLN A 140 51.67 12.02 -2.44
N HIS A 141 51.98 11.62 -1.21
CA HIS A 141 51.21 10.55 -0.53
C HIS A 141 49.73 10.92 -0.34
N ALA A 142 49.41 12.20 -0.05
CA ALA A 142 48.01 12.68 0.02
C ALA A 142 47.29 12.57 -1.32
N LYS A 143 47.95 12.88 -2.47
CA LYS A 143 47.39 12.71 -3.80
C LYS A 143 47.07 11.24 -4.11
N GLU A 144 48.01 10.34 -3.86
CA GLU A 144 47.85 8.91 -4.08
C GLU A 144 46.71 8.35 -3.23
N LEU A 145 46.65 8.72 -1.94
CA LEU A 145 45.61 8.29 -1.04
C LEU A 145 44.24 8.83 -1.45
N LYS A 146 44.18 10.06 -1.97
CA LYS A 146 42.93 10.65 -2.51
C LYS A 146 42.34 9.81 -3.66
N LEU A 147 43.20 9.36 -4.58
CA LEU A 147 42.79 8.49 -5.68
C LEU A 147 42.22 7.15 -5.17
N VAL A 148 42.92 6.53 -4.20
CA VAL A 148 42.51 5.28 -3.57
C VAL A 148 41.13 5.47 -2.87
N VAL A 149 40.98 6.55 -2.11
CA VAL A 149 39.71 6.86 -1.42
C VAL A 149 38.59 7.05 -2.44
N SER A 150 38.81 7.82 -3.51
CA SER A 150 37.80 8.01 -4.56
C SER A 150 37.40 6.71 -5.25
N GLN A 151 38.36 5.81 -5.52
CA GLN A 151 38.04 4.51 -6.10
C GLN A 151 37.22 3.64 -5.15
N LEU A 152 37.61 3.57 -3.85
CA LEU A 152 36.86 2.84 -2.85
C LEU A 152 35.43 3.38 -2.65
N GLU A 153 35.23 4.69 -2.77
CA GLU A 153 33.91 5.32 -2.73
C GLU A 153 33.03 4.88 -3.90
N LEU A 154 33.59 4.82 -5.11
CA LEU A 154 32.90 4.33 -6.30
C LEU A 154 32.53 2.85 -6.17
N ASP A 155 33.49 2.02 -5.77
CA ASP A 155 33.29 0.58 -5.58
C ASP A 155 32.24 0.31 -4.51
N LEU A 156 32.28 1.06 -3.40
CA LEU A 156 31.29 0.95 -2.32
C LEU A 156 29.89 1.37 -2.80
N ALA A 157 29.78 2.45 -3.57
CA ALA A 157 28.52 2.91 -4.10
C ALA A 157 27.90 1.88 -5.05
N GLN A 158 28.70 1.29 -5.94
CA GLN A 158 28.25 0.23 -6.84
C GLN A 158 27.75 -0.99 -6.08
N VAL A 159 28.51 -1.47 -5.09
CA VAL A 159 28.12 -2.62 -4.26
C VAL A 159 26.86 -2.31 -3.44
N ASP A 160 26.72 -1.09 -2.91
CA ASP A 160 25.53 -0.67 -2.17
C ASP A 160 24.28 -0.64 -3.06
N ASP A 161 24.38 -0.16 -4.30
CA ASP A 161 23.28 -0.13 -5.24
C ASP A 161 22.84 -1.53 -5.68
N GLU A 162 23.79 -2.42 -5.97
CA GLU A 162 23.50 -3.81 -6.31
C GLU A 162 22.87 -4.57 -5.14
N LEU A 163 23.46 -4.43 -3.94
CA LEU A 163 22.94 -5.02 -2.72
C LEU A 163 21.52 -4.54 -2.39
N PHE A 164 21.29 -3.23 -2.49
CA PHE A 164 19.99 -2.64 -2.27
C PHE A 164 18.96 -3.14 -3.29
N SER A 165 19.32 -3.19 -4.56
CA SER A 165 18.45 -3.66 -5.64
C SER A 165 17.97 -5.09 -5.38
N LEU A 166 18.89 -6.04 -5.12
CA LEU A 166 18.53 -7.43 -4.83
C LEU A 166 17.74 -7.57 -3.53
N ALA A 167 18.18 -6.92 -2.45
CA ALA A 167 17.54 -7.05 -1.14
C ALA A 167 16.13 -6.45 -1.10
N SER A 168 15.83 -5.46 -1.95
CA SER A 168 14.50 -4.86 -2.07
C SER A 168 13.42 -5.82 -2.60
N PHE A 169 13.80 -6.94 -3.19
CA PHE A 169 12.88 -7.98 -3.65
C PHE A 169 12.71 -9.13 -2.66
N VAL A 170 13.50 -9.17 -1.59
CA VAL A 170 13.35 -10.19 -0.56
C VAL A 170 12.05 -9.96 0.20
N PRO A 171 11.11 -10.91 0.21
CA PRO A 171 9.85 -10.74 0.90
C PRO A 171 10.03 -10.79 2.41
N ASN A 172 9.08 -10.21 3.15
CA ASN A 172 8.97 -10.39 4.58
C ASN A 172 8.81 -11.88 4.93
N ASP A 173 9.20 -12.25 6.14
CA ASP A 173 9.03 -13.61 6.64
C ASP A 173 7.55 -13.97 6.70
N THR A 174 7.22 -15.18 6.24
CA THR A 174 5.88 -15.73 6.34
C THR A 174 5.64 -16.17 7.78
N HIS A 175 4.46 -15.85 8.32
CA HIS A 175 4.07 -16.30 9.63
C HIS A 175 3.99 -17.83 9.67
N PRO A 176 4.45 -18.52 10.74
CA PRO A 176 4.46 -19.98 10.81
C PRO A 176 3.08 -20.65 10.62
N LEU A 177 2.00 -19.97 10.99
CA LEU A 177 0.62 -20.46 10.84
C LEU A 177 0.03 -20.18 9.44
N ALA A 178 0.69 -19.36 8.60
CA ALA A 178 0.17 -19.06 7.27
C ALA A 178 0.22 -20.33 6.38
N PRO A 179 -0.90 -20.73 5.75
CA PRO A 179 -0.93 -21.90 4.89
C PRO A 179 0.02 -21.76 3.71
N LEU A 180 0.74 -22.82 3.38
CA LEU A 180 1.60 -22.91 2.19
C LEU A 180 0.80 -23.50 1.02
N GLY A 181 0.98 -22.96 -0.17
CA GLY A 181 0.38 -23.51 -1.37
C GLY A 181 -0.57 -22.55 -2.11
N PRO A 182 -1.40 -23.09 -3.05
CA PRO A 182 -2.32 -22.29 -3.84
C PRO A 182 -3.44 -21.66 -3.00
N GLU A 183 -4.27 -20.81 -3.61
CA GLU A 183 -5.40 -20.16 -2.94
C GLU A 183 -6.35 -21.15 -2.26
N SER A 184 -6.55 -22.33 -2.85
CA SER A 184 -7.36 -23.41 -2.28
C SER A 184 -6.82 -23.98 -0.96
N ALA A 185 -5.58 -23.69 -0.60
CA ALA A 185 -4.98 -24.05 0.69
C ALA A 185 -5.37 -23.07 1.82
N ALA A 186 -6.12 -22.02 1.54
CA ALA A 186 -6.61 -21.09 2.56
C ALA A 186 -7.48 -21.80 3.61
N VAL A 187 -7.24 -21.51 4.88
CA VAL A 187 -7.93 -22.15 6.01
C VAL A 187 -9.05 -21.25 6.52
N VAL A 188 -10.28 -21.79 6.61
CA VAL A 188 -11.41 -21.07 7.22
C VAL A 188 -11.22 -21.07 8.73
N LEU A 189 -11.03 -19.89 9.30
CA LEU A 189 -10.87 -19.71 10.76
C LEU A 189 -12.20 -19.56 11.47
N SER A 190 -13.16 -18.87 10.86
CA SER A 190 -14.52 -18.72 11.41
C SER A 190 -15.54 -18.43 10.31
N THR A 191 -16.80 -18.79 10.59
CA THR A 191 -17.96 -18.52 9.75
C THR A 191 -18.99 -17.73 10.56
N HIS A 192 -19.58 -16.73 9.95
CA HIS A 192 -20.49 -15.77 10.59
C HIS A 192 -21.73 -15.52 9.72
N GLY A 193 -22.81 -15.05 10.37
CA GLY A 193 -24.06 -14.71 9.71
C GLY A 193 -24.96 -15.90 9.41
N PRO A 194 -26.06 -15.68 8.66
CA PRO A 194 -27.01 -16.73 8.28
C PRO A 194 -26.41 -17.69 7.24
N ASP A 195 -27.10 -18.79 6.96
CA ASP A 195 -26.72 -19.69 5.88
C ASP A 195 -26.72 -18.96 4.51
N PRO A 196 -25.72 -19.19 3.67
CA PRO A 196 -25.69 -18.61 2.34
C PRO A 196 -26.89 -19.02 1.49
N MET A 197 -27.57 -18.08 0.87
CA MET A 197 -28.62 -18.37 -0.08
C MET A 197 -28.06 -19.09 -1.31
N PRO A 198 -28.78 -20.08 -1.89
CA PRO A 198 -28.34 -20.74 -3.12
C PRO A 198 -28.10 -19.75 -4.25
N SER A 199 -27.07 -19.97 -5.06
CA SER A 199 -26.81 -19.17 -6.25
C SER A 199 -28.00 -19.15 -7.21
N SER A 200 -28.33 -18.00 -7.77
CA SER A 200 -29.39 -17.84 -8.78
C SER A 200 -29.06 -16.70 -9.74
N PRO A 201 -29.27 -16.89 -11.05
CA PRO A 201 -29.09 -15.80 -12.02
C PRO A 201 -29.96 -14.57 -11.73
N LEU A 202 -31.12 -14.75 -11.08
CA LEU A 202 -32.03 -13.65 -10.70
C LEU A 202 -31.48 -12.82 -9.53
N ARG A 203 -30.44 -13.32 -8.85
CA ARG A 203 -29.76 -12.62 -7.76
C ARG A 203 -28.38 -12.07 -8.17
N ASP A 204 -28.10 -12.05 -9.48
CA ASP A 204 -26.92 -11.38 -9.98
C ASP A 204 -27.02 -9.85 -9.74
N HIS A 205 -25.98 -9.29 -9.16
CA HIS A 205 -25.96 -7.86 -8.78
C HIS A 205 -26.18 -6.91 -9.98
N VAL A 206 -25.65 -7.25 -11.15
CA VAL A 206 -25.84 -6.43 -12.36
C VAL A 206 -27.30 -6.44 -12.80
N SER A 207 -27.96 -7.62 -12.77
CA SER A 207 -29.37 -7.76 -13.13
C SER A 207 -30.25 -6.98 -12.15
N ILE A 208 -30.06 -7.17 -10.84
CA ILE A 208 -30.81 -6.44 -9.81
C ILE A 208 -30.60 -4.93 -9.95
N CYS A 209 -29.37 -4.47 -10.09
CA CYS A 209 -29.07 -3.04 -10.21
C CYS A 209 -29.65 -2.43 -11.48
N ARG A 210 -29.67 -3.19 -12.59
CA ARG A 210 -30.28 -2.75 -13.85
C ARG A 210 -31.80 -2.61 -13.71
N ASP A 211 -32.47 -3.64 -13.16
CA ASP A 211 -33.92 -3.66 -12.99
C ASP A 211 -34.41 -2.52 -12.08
N LEU A 212 -33.60 -2.16 -11.10
CA LEU A 212 -33.86 -1.08 -10.15
C LEU A 212 -33.33 0.30 -10.62
N GLY A 213 -32.59 0.37 -11.74
CA GLY A 213 -32.02 1.62 -12.25
C GLY A 213 -30.91 2.19 -11.35
N LEU A 214 -30.13 1.34 -10.66
CA LEU A 214 -29.15 1.72 -9.67
C LEU A 214 -27.71 1.79 -10.22
N LEU A 215 -27.47 1.25 -11.40
CA LEU A 215 -26.13 1.12 -11.98
C LEU A 215 -26.17 1.46 -13.47
N ASP A 216 -25.25 2.31 -13.93
CA ASP A 216 -25.04 2.61 -15.34
C ASP A 216 -23.58 2.31 -15.74
N LEU A 217 -23.38 1.17 -16.38
CA LEU A 217 -22.10 0.73 -16.93
C LEU A 217 -21.84 1.31 -18.33
N GLU A 218 -22.89 1.62 -19.09
CA GLU A 218 -22.79 2.15 -20.45
C GLU A 218 -22.28 3.60 -20.43
N ALA A 219 -22.87 4.44 -19.59
CA ALA A 219 -22.36 5.78 -19.35
C ALA A 219 -20.92 5.77 -18.80
N GLY A 220 -20.59 4.84 -17.90
CA GLY A 220 -19.23 4.65 -17.39
C GLY A 220 -18.25 4.32 -18.52
N ALA A 221 -18.61 3.37 -19.38
CA ALA A 221 -17.81 2.99 -20.54
C ALA A 221 -17.62 4.15 -21.54
N THR A 222 -18.66 4.94 -21.75
CA THR A 222 -18.63 6.10 -22.66
C THR A 222 -17.69 7.19 -22.18
N VAL A 223 -17.66 7.45 -20.86
CA VAL A 223 -16.86 8.56 -20.30
C VAL A 223 -15.41 8.18 -20.10
N THR A 224 -15.14 6.95 -19.63
CA THR A 224 -13.78 6.59 -19.18
C THR A 224 -13.27 5.28 -19.78
N GLY A 225 -14.17 4.38 -20.18
CA GLY A 225 -13.82 3.05 -20.71
C GLY A 225 -14.53 1.92 -19.96
N SER A 226 -14.26 0.68 -20.36
CA SER A 226 -14.84 -0.50 -19.72
C SER A 226 -14.46 -0.60 -18.26
N SER A 227 -15.30 -1.26 -17.44
CA SER A 227 -15.11 -1.44 -15.98
C SER A 227 -15.09 -0.13 -15.16
N TRP A 228 -15.61 0.95 -15.73
CA TRP A 228 -16.02 2.14 -15.02
C TRP A 228 -17.54 2.16 -14.90
N TYR A 229 -18.08 2.83 -13.89
CA TYR A 229 -19.50 2.77 -13.56
C TYR A 229 -20.01 4.06 -12.91
N TYR A 230 -21.31 4.26 -13.02
CA TYR A 230 -22.04 5.21 -12.17
C TYR A 230 -22.95 4.43 -11.23
N LEU A 231 -22.89 4.72 -9.94
CA LEU A 231 -23.93 4.36 -8.99
C LEU A 231 -24.98 5.45 -9.01
N LEU A 232 -26.25 5.05 -9.14
CA LEU A 232 -27.37 5.95 -9.25
C LEU A 232 -28.29 5.82 -8.03
N HIS A 233 -29.00 6.88 -7.72
CA HIS A 233 -30.05 6.90 -6.71
C HIS A 233 -29.64 6.23 -5.38
N GLU A 234 -30.39 5.22 -4.96
CA GLU A 234 -30.16 4.51 -3.69
C GLU A 234 -28.80 3.79 -3.62
N ALA A 235 -28.23 3.37 -4.74
CA ALA A 235 -26.89 2.76 -4.73
C ALA A 235 -25.81 3.77 -4.38
N ALA A 236 -25.91 5.01 -4.86
CA ALA A 236 -24.99 6.08 -4.48
C ALA A 236 -25.12 6.42 -2.97
N MET A 237 -26.36 6.46 -2.47
CA MET A 237 -26.62 6.67 -1.04
C MET A 237 -26.11 5.50 -0.19
N LEU A 238 -26.22 4.26 -0.70
CA LEU A 238 -25.73 3.07 -0.01
C LEU A 238 -24.21 3.06 0.12
N GLU A 239 -23.46 3.48 -0.92
CA GLU A 239 -21.98 3.61 -0.82
C GLU A 239 -21.59 4.58 0.31
N MET A 240 -22.27 5.73 0.41
CA MET A 240 -22.04 6.71 1.47
C MET A 240 -22.42 6.13 2.85
N ALA A 241 -23.55 5.45 2.96
CA ALA A 241 -24.02 4.86 4.21
C ALA A 241 -23.08 3.77 4.71
N LEU A 242 -22.61 2.87 3.85
CA LEU A 242 -21.65 1.81 4.19
C LEU A 242 -20.30 2.39 4.62
N THR A 243 -19.84 3.43 3.95
CA THR A 243 -18.61 4.14 4.31
C THR A 243 -18.72 4.76 5.71
N ASN A 244 -19.81 5.48 5.99
CA ASN A 244 -20.04 6.11 7.29
C ASN A 244 -20.24 5.07 8.39
N TYR A 245 -20.93 3.97 8.11
CA TYR A 245 -21.12 2.86 9.03
C TYR A 245 -19.78 2.24 9.42
N GLY A 246 -18.96 1.82 8.45
CA GLY A 246 -17.64 1.25 8.73
C GLY A 246 -16.73 2.24 9.46
N LEU A 247 -16.78 3.52 9.11
CA LEU A 247 -16.03 4.58 9.79
C LEU A 247 -16.48 4.73 11.24
N SER A 248 -17.79 4.72 11.53
CA SER A 248 -18.31 4.86 12.90
C SER A 248 -17.85 3.74 13.83
N ILE A 249 -17.80 2.51 13.33
CA ILE A 249 -17.28 1.36 14.11
C ILE A 249 -15.77 1.51 14.32
N ALA A 250 -14.99 1.85 13.29
CA ALA A 250 -13.56 2.08 13.46
C ALA A 250 -13.27 3.16 14.52
N LEU A 251 -14.04 4.26 14.52
CA LEU A 251 -13.92 5.34 15.52
C LEU A 251 -14.23 4.84 16.93
N SER A 252 -15.25 3.99 17.13
CA SER A 252 -15.58 3.41 18.44
C SER A 252 -14.46 2.51 19.00
N HIS A 253 -13.65 1.92 18.11
CA HIS A 253 -12.43 1.18 18.45
C HIS A 253 -11.17 2.05 18.58
N GLY A 254 -11.32 3.37 18.59
CA GLY A 254 -10.24 4.32 18.82
C GLY A 254 -9.34 4.59 17.61
N PHE A 255 -9.80 4.29 16.39
CA PHE A 255 -9.10 4.72 15.19
C PHE A 255 -9.35 6.21 14.91
N THR A 256 -8.31 6.93 14.52
CA THR A 256 -8.39 8.34 14.12
C THR A 256 -8.70 8.43 12.62
N PRO A 257 -9.74 9.18 12.21
CA PRO A 257 -10.08 9.31 10.79
C PRO A 257 -9.06 10.16 10.04
N VAL A 258 -8.73 9.75 8.83
CA VAL A 258 -7.81 10.45 7.93
C VAL A 258 -8.38 10.46 6.52
N THR A 259 -8.49 11.63 5.91
CA THR A 259 -8.71 11.75 4.46
C THR A 259 -7.36 11.72 3.76
N THR A 260 -7.14 10.74 2.89
CA THR A 260 -5.87 10.54 2.21
C THR A 260 -5.85 11.21 0.84
N PRO A 261 -4.67 11.68 0.35
CA PRO A 261 -4.54 12.06 -1.05
C PRO A 261 -4.68 10.84 -1.96
N ASP A 262 -5.44 10.98 -3.06
CA ASP A 262 -5.59 9.95 -4.08
C ASP A 262 -4.42 9.91 -5.06
N VAL A 263 -3.62 10.99 -5.12
CA VAL A 263 -2.41 11.11 -5.94
C VAL A 263 -1.20 10.98 -5.04
N VAL A 264 -0.30 10.06 -5.38
CA VAL A 264 0.92 9.77 -4.61
C VAL A 264 2.14 9.71 -5.51
N ARG A 265 3.32 9.85 -4.93
CA ARG A 265 4.57 9.67 -5.67
C ARG A 265 4.78 8.19 -5.97
N SER A 266 5.25 7.89 -7.19
CA SER A 266 5.51 6.51 -7.63
C SER A 266 6.55 5.80 -6.78
N ASP A 267 7.56 6.53 -6.23
CA ASP A 267 8.58 5.95 -5.35
C ASP A 267 7.99 5.54 -3.98
N VAL A 268 6.98 6.26 -3.46
CA VAL A 268 6.25 5.86 -2.24
C VAL A 268 5.42 4.61 -2.51
N ALA A 269 4.68 4.56 -3.62
CA ALA A 269 3.90 3.40 -4.01
C ALA A 269 4.78 2.14 -4.18
N ARG A 270 5.94 2.27 -4.85
CA ARG A 270 6.91 1.17 -5.00
C ARG A 270 7.45 0.65 -3.67
N ARG A 271 7.67 1.54 -2.69
CA ARG A 271 8.12 1.15 -1.32
C ARG A 271 7.04 0.40 -0.55
N CYS A 272 5.76 0.63 -0.86
CA CYS A 272 4.62 -0.11 -0.34
C CYS A 272 4.32 -1.41 -1.12
N GLY A 273 5.22 -1.86 -2.01
CA GLY A 273 5.08 -3.13 -2.74
C GLY A 273 4.34 -3.04 -4.06
N PHE A 274 3.86 -1.87 -4.48
CA PHE A 274 3.20 -1.68 -5.78
C PHE A 274 4.23 -1.62 -6.91
N LYS A 275 4.63 -2.81 -7.38
CA LYS A 275 5.57 -3.02 -8.48
C LYS A 275 4.88 -3.83 -9.59
N PRO A 276 5.32 -3.73 -10.85
CA PRO A 276 4.89 -4.64 -11.89
C PRO A 276 5.12 -6.10 -11.45
N ARG A 277 4.15 -6.98 -11.70
CA ARG A 277 4.17 -8.37 -11.21
C ARG A 277 4.45 -9.41 -12.29
N ASP A 278 4.57 -8.99 -13.52
CA ASP A 278 4.82 -9.87 -14.67
C ASP A 278 6.22 -9.65 -15.26
N ASN A 279 6.67 -10.66 -16.02
CA ASN A 279 7.90 -10.59 -16.80
C ASN A 279 7.64 -10.03 -18.21
N ALA A 280 6.50 -9.36 -18.43
CA ALA A 280 6.19 -8.73 -19.70
C ALA A 280 7.23 -7.64 -20.01
N ASN A 281 7.57 -7.50 -21.28
CA ASN A 281 8.47 -6.44 -21.72
C ASN A 281 7.75 -5.55 -22.74
N PRO A 282 7.38 -4.31 -22.39
CA PRO A 282 7.58 -3.65 -21.08
C PRO A 282 6.68 -4.26 -19.98
N PRO A 283 7.09 -4.16 -18.69
CA PRO A 283 6.30 -4.65 -17.57
C PRO A 283 4.96 -3.92 -17.48
N VAL A 284 3.87 -4.67 -17.27
CA VAL A 284 2.52 -4.08 -17.16
C VAL A 284 2.34 -3.45 -15.78
N SER A 285 2.13 -2.13 -15.77
CA SER A 285 1.84 -1.40 -14.53
C SER A 285 0.43 -1.72 -14.01
N GLN A 286 0.32 -1.93 -12.70
CA GLN A 286 -0.98 -2.05 -12.00
C GLN A 286 -1.52 -0.69 -11.55
N MET A 287 -0.76 0.39 -11.78
CA MET A 287 -1.12 1.75 -11.38
C MET A 287 -1.35 2.64 -12.60
N TYR A 288 -2.21 3.63 -12.44
CA TYR A 288 -2.36 4.73 -13.38
C TYR A 288 -1.26 5.77 -13.15
N HIS A 289 -0.47 6.02 -14.16
CA HIS A 289 0.56 7.05 -14.14
C HIS A 289 -0.01 8.39 -14.65
N LEU A 290 0.32 9.46 -13.97
CA LEU A 290 -0.04 10.81 -14.40
C LEU A 290 1.08 11.36 -15.30
N SER A 291 0.73 11.72 -16.54
CA SER A 291 1.67 12.38 -17.43
C SER A 291 1.99 13.79 -16.90
N ALA A 292 3.27 14.12 -16.86
CA ALA A 292 3.66 15.51 -16.58
C ALA A 292 3.17 16.40 -17.73
N THR A 293 2.45 17.48 -17.41
CA THR A 293 2.12 18.50 -18.40
C THR A 293 3.42 19.22 -18.82
N ASP A 294 3.70 19.24 -20.09
CA ASP A 294 4.59 20.04 -20.94
C ASP A 294 5.75 20.89 -20.34
N SER A 295 6.16 20.67 -19.12
CA SER A 295 7.31 21.35 -18.56
C SER A 295 8.54 20.44 -18.63
N PRO A 296 9.56 20.76 -19.45
CA PRO A 296 10.76 19.94 -19.59
C PRO A 296 11.68 19.96 -18.36
N SER A 297 11.25 20.52 -17.26
CA SER A 297 12.03 20.49 -16.02
C SER A 297 11.95 19.11 -15.38
N HIS A 298 13.01 18.32 -15.51
CA HIS A 298 13.24 17.00 -14.90
C HIS A 298 13.19 16.97 -13.34
N SER A 299 12.61 17.99 -12.71
CA SER A 299 12.64 18.18 -11.24
C SER A 299 11.40 17.67 -10.51
N HIS A 300 10.32 17.31 -11.23
CA HIS A 300 9.10 16.83 -10.56
C HIS A 300 9.09 15.32 -10.41
N PRO A 301 8.74 14.79 -9.21
CA PRO A 301 8.61 13.36 -9.01
C PRO A 301 7.46 12.81 -9.86
N GLU A 302 7.63 11.61 -10.41
CA GLU A 302 6.58 10.88 -11.08
C GLU A 302 5.40 10.63 -10.11
N LEU A 303 4.18 10.94 -10.53
CA LEU A 303 2.96 10.80 -9.76
C LEU A 303 2.10 9.68 -10.34
N VAL A 304 1.38 9.00 -9.44
CA VAL A 304 0.45 7.91 -9.77
C VAL A 304 -0.83 8.05 -8.99
N LEU A 305 -1.93 7.49 -9.51
CA LEU A 305 -3.16 7.32 -8.73
C LEU A 305 -2.96 6.17 -7.74
N SER A 306 -3.39 6.38 -6.50
CA SER A 306 -3.21 5.40 -5.42
C SER A 306 -4.12 4.19 -5.62
N GLY A 307 -3.54 2.99 -5.59
CA GLY A 307 -4.31 1.73 -5.64
C GLY A 307 -4.94 1.34 -4.29
N THR A 308 -4.60 2.03 -3.21
CA THR A 308 -5.12 1.83 -1.85
C THR A 308 -4.70 2.99 -0.94
N ALA A 309 -5.52 3.30 0.07
CA ALA A 309 -5.18 4.29 1.08
C ALA A 309 -3.97 3.92 1.95
N GLU A 310 -3.55 2.66 1.97
CA GLU A 310 -2.32 2.21 2.64
C GLU A 310 -1.09 3.00 2.18
N ILE A 311 -0.97 3.30 0.88
CA ILE A 311 0.20 4.01 0.33
C ILE A 311 0.36 5.40 0.96
N PRO A 312 -0.64 6.30 0.90
CA PRO A 312 -0.53 7.60 1.55
C PRO A 312 -0.47 7.51 3.08
N LEU A 313 -1.12 6.52 3.71
CA LEU A 313 -1.04 6.32 5.17
C LEU A 313 0.37 5.88 5.58
N ALA A 314 1.00 4.94 4.89
CA ALA A 314 2.39 4.58 5.12
C ALA A 314 3.33 5.77 4.87
N GLY A 315 3.07 6.54 3.79
CA GLY A 315 3.80 7.76 3.47
C GLY A 315 3.71 8.83 4.57
N MET A 316 2.58 8.92 5.27
CA MET A 316 2.38 9.86 6.38
C MET A 316 3.38 9.63 7.54
N PHE A 317 3.80 8.38 7.74
CA PHE A 317 4.76 8.00 8.79
C PHE A 317 6.20 7.85 8.25
N ALA A 318 6.41 7.99 6.95
CA ALA A 318 7.73 7.81 6.35
C ALA A 318 8.76 8.80 6.89
N ASN A 319 9.97 8.33 7.17
CA ASN A 319 11.10 9.11 7.69
C ASN A 319 10.81 9.87 9.00
N LYS A 320 9.88 9.35 9.82
CA LYS A 320 9.56 9.89 11.15
C LYS A 320 10.08 8.95 12.24
N ILE A 321 10.53 9.54 13.34
CA ILE A 321 10.81 8.85 14.60
C ILE A 321 9.59 9.07 15.48
N LEU A 322 8.91 7.98 15.83
CA LEU A 322 7.71 8.01 16.66
C LEU A 322 8.09 7.71 18.11
N PRO A 323 7.60 8.50 19.10
CA PRO A 323 7.79 8.18 20.51
C PRO A 323 7.16 6.81 20.83
N PHE A 324 7.85 6.01 21.63
CA PHE A 324 7.34 4.69 22.03
C PHE A 324 6.02 4.78 22.81
N THR A 325 5.84 5.87 23.58
CA THR A 325 4.62 6.15 24.34
C THR A 325 3.40 6.42 23.50
N ASP A 326 3.57 6.80 22.24
CA ASP A 326 2.47 7.14 21.33
C ASP A 326 1.96 5.91 20.59
N LEU A 327 2.62 4.75 20.72
CA LEU A 327 2.25 3.51 20.06
C LEU A 327 1.30 2.65 20.93
N PRO A 328 0.30 2.01 20.33
CA PRO A 328 0.03 1.95 18.89
C PRO A 328 -0.68 3.21 18.36
N LEU A 329 -0.28 3.68 17.19
CA LEU A 329 -1.04 4.68 16.43
C LEU A 329 -2.02 3.95 15.51
N LYS A 330 -3.31 4.25 15.66
CA LYS A 330 -4.39 3.65 14.88
C LYS A 330 -5.08 4.72 14.05
N VAL A 331 -5.11 4.55 12.74
CA VAL A 331 -5.77 5.48 11.83
C VAL A 331 -6.68 4.72 10.87
N VAL A 332 -7.78 5.34 10.47
CA VAL A 332 -8.68 4.84 9.44
C VAL A 332 -8.71 5.82 8.28
N GLY A 333 -8.24 5.37 7.11
CA GLY A 333 -8.16 6.17 5.90
C GLY A 333 -9.34 5.95 4.98
N LEU A 334 -9.97 7.03 4.53
CA LEU A 334 -10.95 7.01 3.46
C LEU A 334 -10.31 7.57 2.19
N GLY A 335 -10.28 6.78 1.13
CA GLY A 335 -9.73 7.18 -0.16
C GLY A 335 -10.38 6.46 -1.34
N ARG A 336 -10.11 6.94 -2.54
CA ARG A 336 -10.40 6.23 -3.78
C ARG A 336 -9.24 5.32 -4.13
N ALA A 337 -9.55 4.08 -4.49
CA ALA A 337 -8.55 3.14 -4.97
C ALA A 337 -8.65 3.04 -6.50
N PHE A 338 -7.52 3.18 -7.18
CA PHE A 338 -7.43 3.12 -8.64
C PHE A 338 -6.52 1.95 -9.04
N ARG A 339 -7.06 1.01 -9.84
CA ARG A 339 -6.32 -0.17 -10.28
C ARG A 339 -6.43 -0.35 -11.79
N ALA A 340 -5.31 -0.51 -12.45
CA ALA A 340 -5.29 -0.70 -13.91
C ALA A 340 -5.86 -2.06 -14.35
N GLU A 341 -6.03 -3.02 -13.42
CA GLU A 341 -6.63 -4.35 -13.62
C GLU A 341 -6.07 -5.08 -14.87
N ALA A 342 -4.80 -4.84 -15.15
CA ALA A 342 -4.14 -5.36 -16.32
C ALA A 342 -4.11 -6.90 -16.32
N GLY A 343 -4.59 -7.51 -17.39
CA GLY A 343 -4.62 -8.96 -17.56
C GLY A 343 -5.82 -9.68 -16.94
N ALA A 344 -6.74 -8.96 -16.27
CA ALA A 344 -7.94 -9.56 -15.69
C ALA A 344 -8.94 -9.95 -16.80
N ARG A 345 -9.26 -11.24 -16.90
CA ARG A 345 -10.23 -11.80 -17.86
C ARG A 345 -11.07 -12.87 -17.16
N GLY A 346 -12.35 -13.01 -17.53
CA GLY A 346 -13.24 -14.05 -17.07
C GLY A 346 -14.50 -13.55 -16.38
N THR A 347 -15.32 -14.48 -15.87
CA THR A 347 -16.61 -14.22 -15.21
C THR A 347 -16.47 -13.35 -13.96
N GLU A 348 -15.33 -13.40 -13.27
CA GLU A 348 -15.02 -12.59 -12.09
C GLU A 348 -14.74 -11.10 -12.41
N ALA A 349 -14.62 -10.74 -13.69
CA ALA A 349 -14.46 -9.36 -14.13
C ALA A 349 -15.80 -8.64 -14.39
N ARG A 350 -16.95 -9.32 -14.21
CA ARG A 350 -18.26 -8.78 -14.55
C ARG A 350 -18.79 -7.79 -13.51
N GLY A 351 -19.43 -6.73 -14.01
CA GLY A 351 -20.15 -5.75 -13.19
C GLY A 351 -19.27 -4.97 -12.23
N LEU A 352 -19.57 -5.03 -10.94
CA LEU A 352 -18.84 -4.31 -9.88
C LEU A 352 -17.75 -5.13 -9.19
N TYR A 353 -17.56 -6.40 -9.56
CA TYR A 353 -16.55 -7.24 -8.92
C TYR A 353 -15.12 -6.81 -9.21
N ARG A 354 -14.88 -6.29 -10.42
CA ARG A 354 -13.56 -5.84 -10.82
C ARG A 354 -13.68 -4.54 -11.64
N VAL A 355 -13.34 -3.47 -10.98
CA VAL A 355 -13.50 -2.10 -11.48
C VAL A 355 -12.19 -1.32 -11.33
N HIS A 356 -12.02 -0.29 -12.15
CA HIS A 356 -10.81 0.54 -12.15
C HIS A 356 -10.77 1.57 -11.02
N GLN A 357 -11.94 1.93 -10.45
CA GLN A 357 -12.05 2.85 -9.33
C GLN A 357 -13.11 2.37 -8.34
N PHE A 358 -12.81 2.42 -7.04
CA PHE A 358 -13.76 2.13 -5.96
C PHE A 358 -13.38 2.86 -4.68
N THR A 359 -14.35 3.04 -3.79
CA THR A 359 -14.11 3.59 -2.45
C THR A 359 -13.56 2.51 -1.52
N LYS A 360 -12.52 2.85 -0.75
CA LYS A 360 -11.92 1.94 0.22
C LYS A 360 -11.73 2.62 1.57
N LEU A 361 -12.25 1.98 2.61
CA LEU A 361 -11.97 2.33 3.99
C LEU A 361 -10.84 1.43 4.50
N GLU A 362 -9.71 2.03 4.88
CA GLU A 362 -8.48 1.34 5.24
C GLU A 362 -8.15 1.49 6.72
N LEU A 363 -8.14 0.40 7.48
CA LEU A 363 -7.59 0.37 8.83
C LEU A 363 -6.06 0.26 8.74
N PHE A 364 -5.36 1.18 9.38
CA PHE A 364 -3.90 1.20 9.39
C PHE A 364 -3.38 1.47 10.80
N ALA A 365 -2.37 0.72 11.21
CA ALA A 365 -1.76 0.94 12.51
C ALA A 365 -0.23 0.86 12.47
N VAL A 366 0.40 1.65 13.34
CA VAL A 366 1.83 1.52 13.65
C VAL A 366 1.92 1.00 15.08
N SER A 367 2.39 -0.23 15.24
CA SER A 367 2.54 -0.90 16.54
C SER A 367 4.00 -0.95 16.98
N GLN A 368 4.19 -1.24 18.26
CA GLN A 368 5.50 -1.60 18.80
C GLN A 368 6.01 -2.90 18.17
N ALA A 369 7.33 -3.07 18.12
CA ALA A 369 7.93 -4.33 17.69
C ALA A 369 7.42 -5.51 18.55
N GLY A 370 7.02 -6.61 17.89
CA GLY A 370 6.44 -7.76 18.55
C GLY A 370 4.97 -7.68 18.94
N LYS A 371 4.30 -6.52 18.71
CA LYS A 371 2.87 -6.31 19.00
C LYS A 371 1.97 -6.33 17.75
N SER A 372 2.50 -6.74 16.61
CA SER A 372 1.75 -6.75 15.35
C SER A 372 0.64 -7.80 15.33
N GLU A 373 0.78 -8.93 16.00
CA GLU A 373 -0.27 -9.95 16.10
C GLU A 373 -1.47 -9.47 16.93
N GLU A 374 -1.23 -8.87 18.09
CA GLU A 374 -2.29 -8.30 18.92
C GLU A 374 -3.08 -7.22 18.14
N MET A 375 -2.37 -6.39 17.38
CA MET A 375 -2.99 -5.38 16.53
C MET A 375 -3.77 -6.00 15.37
N MET A 376 -3.28 -7.07 14.77
CA MET A 376 -4.00 -7.82 13.74
C MET A 376 -5.31 -8.38 14.27
N GLU A 377 -5.30 -8.99 15.48
CA GLU A 377 -6.51 -9.51 16.11
C GLU A 377 -7.51 -8.39 16.49
N GLU A 378 -7.03 -7.22 16.87
CA GLU A 378 -7.88 -6.06 17.11
C GLU A 378 -8.55 -5.60 15.79
N MET A 379 -7.80 -5.44 14.72
CA MET A 379 -8.35 -5.10 13.41
C MET A 379 -9.33 -6.15 12.90
N HIS A 380 -9.05 -7.42 13.16
CA HIS A 380 -9.97 -8.51 12.84
C HIS A 380 -11.30 -8.35 13.58
N ARG A 381 -11.30 -8.08 14.88
CA ARG A 381 -12.54 -7.84 15.64
C ARG A 381 -13.36 -6.68 15.08
N VAL A 382 -12.71 -5.58 14.71
CA VAL A 382 -13.38 -4.44 14.06
C VAL A 382 -14.05 -4.85 12.75
N GLN A 383 -13.39 -5.64 11.93
CA GLN A 383 -13.95 -6.12 10.67
C GLN A 383 -15.11 -7.08 10.90
N VAL A 384 -14.97 -8.04 11.83
CA VAL A 384 -16.08 -8.96 12.20
C VAL A 384 -17.31 -8.18 12.66
N GLU A 385 -17.14 -7.13 13.47
CA GLU A 385 -18.24 -6.28 13.93
C GLU A 385 -18.92 -5.57 12.76
N ILE A 386 -18.13 -4.96 11.85
CA ILE A 386 -18.67 -4.30 10.65
C ILE A 386 -19.52 -5.26 9.82
N PHE A 387 -18.99 -6.43 9.47
CA PHE A 387 -19.70 -7.36 8.59
C PHE A 387 -20.87 -8.08 9.28
N SER A 388 -20.75 -8.39 10.57
CA SER A 388 -21.85 -8.97 11.35
C SER A 388 -23.04 -8.03 11.42
N GLY A 389 -22.79 -6.72 11.57
CA GLY A 389 -23.86 -5.72 11.59
C GLY A 389 -24.57 -5.53 10.26
N LEU A 390 -23.97 -5.96 9.13
CA LEU A 390 -24.60 -5.96 7.81
C LEU A 390 -25.51 -7.18 7.58
N GLY A 391 -25.41 -8.22 8.45
CA GLY A 391 -26.29 -9.39 8.39
C GLY A 391 -26.01 -10.34 7.23
N PHE A 392 -24.85 -10.26 6.58
CA PHE A 392 -24.46 -11.17 5.50
C PHE A 392 -23.76 -12.42 6.01
N PRO A 393 -23.88 -13.56 5.29
CA PRO A 393 -22.98 -14.69 5.53
C PRO A 393 -21.56 -14.32 5.07
N PHE A 394 -20.59 -14.55 5.94
CA PHE A 394 -19.18 -14.35 5.57
C PHE A 394 -18.27 -15.33 6.29
N ARG A 395 -17.10 -15.54 5.73
CA ARG A 395 -16.06 -16.39 6.31
C ARG A 395 -14.80 -15.57 6.50
N TYR A 396 -14.18 -15.73 7.66
CA TYR A 396 -12.85 -15.26 7.92
C TYR A 396 -11.85 -16.37 7.59
N VAL A 397 -10.91 -16.07 6.71
CA VAL A 397 -9.97 -17.08 6.21
C VAL A 397 -8.53 -16.63 6.41
N GLU A 398 -7.66 -17.54 6.81
CA GLU A 398 -6.21 -17.38 6.74
C GLU A 398 -5.79 -17.63 5.30
N ALA A 399 -5.37 -16.57 4.63
CA ALA A 399 -4.98 -16.66 3.23
C ALA A 399 -3.64 -17.40 3.07
N SER A 400 -3.52 -18.16 1.98
CA SER A 400 -2.25 -18.79 1.62
C SER A 400 -1.16 -17.74 1.38
N CYS A 401 0.07 -18.10 1.72
CA CYS A 401 1.26 -17.25 1.53
C CYS A 401 1.49 -16.82 0.06
N LEU A 402 0.91 -17.55 -0.91
CA LEU A 402 0.97 -17.18 -2.34
C LEU A 402 0.06 -15.99 -2.70
N LEU A 403 -0.98 -15.74 -1.91
CA LEU A 403 -1.88 -14.60 -2.08
C LEU A 403 -1.37 -13.36 -1.33
N ALA A 404 -0.48 -13.55 -0.36
CA ALA A 404 0.07 -12.46 0.42
C ALA A 404 1.00 -11.61 -0.44
N ASP A 405 0.72 -10.33 -0.52
CA ASP A 405 1.61 -9.37 -1.17
C ASP A 405 2.98 -9.37 -0.50
N LEU A 406 4.03 -8.99 -1.23
CA LEU A 406 5.41 -8.94 -0.75
C LEU A 406 5.58 -8.10 0.53
N ALA A 407 4.66 -7.16 0.78
CA ALA A 407 4.70 -6.24 1.91
C ALA A 407 4.17 -6.82 3.23
N TYR A 408 3.31 -7.85 3.21
CA TYR A 408 2.63 -8.32 4.43
C TYR A 408 3.26 -9.58 5.01
N ARG A 409 3.41 -9.60 6.35
CA ARG A 409 3.83 -10.79 7.09
C ARG A 409 2.75 -11.86 7.12
N MET A 410 1.49 -11.42 7.17
CA MET A 410 0.31 -12.27 7.27
C MET A 410 -0.82 -11.58 6.52
N PHE A 411 -1.48 -12.28 5.65
CA PHE A 411 -2.63 -11.75 4.94
C PHE A 411 -3.86 -12.56 5.33
N ARG A 412 -4.78 -11.93 6.04
CA ARG A 412 -6.11 -12.47 6.33
C ARG A 412 -7.11 -11.77 5.43
N SER A 413 -7.81 -12.53 4.60
CA SER A 413 -8.77 -12.00 3.64
C SER A 413 -10.19 -12.44 3.93
N TRP A 414 -11.15 -11.65 3.45
CA TRP A 414 -12.56 -11.89 3.54
C TRP A 414 -13.07 -12.47 2.23
N LYS A 415 -13.89 -13.53 2.32
CA LYS A 415 -14.70 -14.02 1.20
C LYS A 415 -16.16 -14.04 1.65
N CYS A 416 -17.00 -13.26 0.97
CA CYS A 416 -18.46 -13.30 1.11
C CYS A 416 -19.05 -14.42 0.28
#